data_35b76ef31f6e9b9f80157452d6786dfe
#
_entry.id   35b76ef31f6e9b9f80157452d6786dfe
#
_cell.length_a   1.000
_cell.length_b   1.000
_cell.length_c   1.000
_cell.angle_alpha   90.00
_cell.angle_beta   90.00
_cell.angle_gamma   90.00
#
_symmetry.space_group_name_H-M   'P 1'
#
loop_
_entity.id
_entity.type
_entity.pdbx_description
1 polymer ?
#
loop_
_entity_poly.entity_id
_entity_poly.type
_entity_poly.pdbx_seq_one_letter_code
_entity_poly.pdbx_strand_id
1 'polypeptide(L)'
;MNYLNTQYLLDKRPSGMPEDDCWKLHQESITSLEKNEILIEVKYLSIDPYMRGRMNEGASYAAPTKIGEPMAGETVGVVVESNSNIFKVGDKVCAHMGWQTYIKTKDTNPVLLKVPESSIPLSTYLGTVGMPGRTAYFGLNRVGKPKIGETLVVSAASGAVGTVVGQLAKSYGLKVIGVAGGPEKCSFVKDELGFDACVDYKAGNLEVDLKEACPYGVDIYFENVGGEVTRAIAPLLNKGSRVPICGFISQYNAKDIFETETPFDVLKKLNPKPSHRFFVVTEWANEWNKATDEISKLIESNDLVYRETITKGFENAPQALRDVLTGKNFGKQIIEI
;
A
#
# COMPACT_ATOMS: atom_id res chain seq x y z
N MET A 1 29.51 -10.98 -18.29
CA MET A 1 28.08 -10.96 -18.70
C MET A 1 27.65 -9.53 -18.89
N ASN A 2 26.65 -9.28 -19.69
CA ASN A 2 26.19 -7.93 -19.98
C ASN A 2 24.67 -7.91 -19.77
N TYR A 3 24.22 -7.23 -18.72
CA TYR A 3 22.80 -7.05 -18.40
C TYR A 3 22.38 -5.65 -18.79
N LEU A 4 21.23 -5.51 -19.41
CA LEU A 4 20.65 -4.23 -19.77
C LEU A 4 19.59 -3.85 -18.72
N ASN A 5 19.92 -2.92 -17.84
CA ASN A 5 18.95 -2.37 -16.89
C ASN A 5 18.12 -1.30 -17.58
N THR A 6 16.80 -1.44 -17.53
CA THR A 6 15.83 -0.45 -17.99
C THR A 6 15.18 0.21 -16.78
N GLN A 7 15.11 1.52 -16.77
CA GLN A 7 14.62 2.33 -15.64
C GLN A 7 13.59 3.34 -16.11
N TYR A 8 12.59 3.63 -15.28
CA TYR A 8 11.78 4.84 -15.41
C TYR A 8 12.29 5.90 -14.45
N LEU A 9 12.91 6.93 -14.99
CA LEU A 9 13.37 8.11 -14.24
C LEU A 9 12.24 9.11 -14.11
N LEU A 10 12.14 9.78 -12.96
CA LEU A 10 11.29 10.96 -12.84
C LEU A 10 11.91 12.10 -13.64
N ASP A 11 11.26 12.54 -14.71
CA ASP A 11 11.77 13.60 -15.60
C ASP A 11 11.11 14.96 -15.31
N LYS A 12 9.83 14.93 -14.92
CA LYS A 12 9.05 16.12 -14.63
C LYS A 12 8.09 15.87 -13.45
N ARG A 13 7.90 16.87 -12.61
CA ARG A 13 6.94 16.81 -11.53
C ARG A 13 5.52 17.07 -12.05
N PRO A 14 4.54 16.22 -11.73
CA PRO A 14 3.18 16.40 -12.19
C PRO A 14 2.45 17.52 -11.44
N SER A 15 1.60 18.25 -12.15
CA SER A 15 0.56 19.09 -11.57
C SER A 15 -0.78 18.39 -11.76
N GLY A 16 -1.28 17.70 -10.75
CA GLY A 16 -2.44 16.82 -10.87
C GLY A 16 -2.05 15.37 -11.16
N MET A 17 -2.80 14.69 -12.03
CA MET A 17 -2.49 13.32 -12.46
C MET A 17 -1.15 13.30 -13.22
N PRO A 18 -0.27 12.31 -12.94
CA PRO A 18 0.96 12.17 -13.71
C PRO A 18 0.70 11.81 -15.18
N GLU A 19 1.20 12.62 -16.09
CA GLU A 19 1.15 12.39 -17.54
C GLU A 19 2.41 11.69 -18.03
N ASP A 20 2.45 11.24 -19.30
CA ASP A 20 3.57 10.44 -19.82
C ASP A 20 4.90 11.21 -19.83
N ASP A 21 4.87 12.53 -19.92
CA ASP A 21 6.04 13.41 -19.86
C ASP A 21 6.67 13.52 -18.45
N CYS A 22 6.05 12.92 -17.44
CA CYS A 22 6.61 12.82 -16.10
C CYS A 22 7.73 11.78 -15.99
N TRP A 23 7.84 10.87 -16.95
CA TRP A 23 8.79 9.77 -16.91
C TRP A 23 9.67 9.73 -18.15
N LYS A 24 10.93 9.38 -17.94
CA LYS A 24 11.91 9.13 -18.99
C LYS A 24 12.41 7.72 -18.89
N LEU A 25 12.30 6.96 -19.99
CA LEU A 25 12.92 5.66 -20.08
C LEU A 25 14.43 5.82 -20.23
N HIS A 26 15.19 5.12 -19.38
CA HIS A 26 16.65 5.10 -19.39
C HIS A 26 17.15 3.67 -19.43
N GLN A 27 18.24 3.43 -20.15
CA GLN A 27 18.89 2.14 -20.22
C GLN A 27 20.37 2.25 -19.93
N GLU A 28 20.88 1.37 -19.12
CA GLU A 28 22.31 1.27 -18.80
C GLU A 28 22.79 -0.19 -18.80
N SER A 29 24.04 -0.41 -19.20
CA SER A 29 24.66 -1.72 -19.17
C SER A 29 25.36 -1.99 -17.86
N ILE A 30 25.05 -3.12 -17.22
CA ILE A 30 25.74 -3.59 -16.02
C ILE A 30 26.72 -4.70 -16.45
N THR A 31 28.02 -4.42 -16.34
CA THR A 31 29.08 -5.29 -16.88
C THR A 31 29.86 -6.07 -15.84
N SER A 32 29.89 -5.60 -14.60
CA SER A 32 30.66 -6.23 -13.51
C SER A 32 30.12 -5.87 -12.13
N LEU A 33 30.39 -6.75 -11.17
CA LEU A 33 30.17 -6.51 -9.75
C LEU A 33 31.49 -6.28 -9.04
N GLU A 34 31.50 -5.30 -8.16
CA GLU A 34 32.58 -5.09 -7.19
C GLU A 34 32.44 -6.07 -6.00
N LYS A 35 33.43 -6.03 -5.09
CA LYS A 35 33.37 -6.78 -3.83
C LYS A 35 32.14 -6.34 -3.00
N ASN A 36 31.42 -7.34 -2.46
CA ASN A 36 30.20 -7.17 -1.68
C ASN A 36 29.03 -6.56 -2.48
N GLU A 37 29.04 -6.69 -3.81
CA GLU A 37 27.90 -6.35 -4.64
C GLU A 37 27.12 -7.58 -5.06
N ILE A 38 25.84 -7.39 -5.28
CA ILE A 38 24.91 -8.35 -5.87
C ILE A 38 24.18 -7.71 -7.04
N LEU A 39 23.76 -8.55 -7.97
CA LEU A 39 22.84 -8.18 -9.04
C LEU A 39 21.53 -8.93 -8.85
N ILE A 40 20.45 -8.19 -8.80
CA ILE A 40 19.09 -8.71 -8.67
C ILE A 40 18.37 -8.54 -10.00
N GLU A 41 17.82 -9.61 -10.55
CA GLU A 41 16.84 -9.55 -11.62
C GLU A 41 15.46 -9.33 -10.98
N VAL A 42 14.83 -8.20 -11.29
CA VAL A 42 13.51 -7.87 -10.78
C VAL A 42 12.46 -8.75 -11.48
N LYS A 43 11.59 -9.37 -10.71
CA LYS A 43 10.48 -10.18 -11.22
C LYS A 43 9.15 -9.44 -11.09
N TYR A 44 8.99 -8.67 -10.02
CA TYR A 44 7.78 -7.90 -9.78
C TYR A 44 8.12 -6.53 -9.21
N LEU A 45 7.39 -5.51 -9.67
CA LEU A 45 7.43 -4.15 -9.18
C LEU A 45 6.10 -3.80 -8.52
N SER A 46 6.15 -3.28 -7.31
CA SER A 46 5.00 -2.73 -6.60
C SER A 46 4.55 -1.41 -7.22
N ILE A 47 3.24 -1.23 -7.35
CA ILE A 47 2.63 0.06 -7.66
C ILE A 47 1.75 0.47 -6.48
N ASP A 48 2.06 1.62 -5.89
CA ASP A 48 1.46 2.10 -4.65
C ASP A 48 1.09 3.59 -4.73
N PRO A 49 0.00 4.01 -4.06
CA PRO A 49 -0.45 5.40 -4.08
C PRO A 49 0.58 6.43 -3.59
N TYR A 50 1.42 6.05 -2.60
CA TYR A 50 2.44 6.95 -2.04
C TYR A 50 3.44 7.45 -3.08
N MET A 51 3.64 6.70 -4.16
CA MET A 51 4.53 7.04 -5.26
C MET A 51 4.16 8.40 -5.87
N ARG A 52 2.86 8.71 -5.94
CA ARG A 52 2.41 10.04 -6.38
C ARG A 52 2.95 11.15 -5.48
N GLY A 53 2.95 10.94 -4.17
CA GLY A 53 3.53 11.89 -3.20
C GLY A 53 5.05 12.05 -3.37
N ARG A 54 5.75 10.99 -3.79
CA ARG A 54 7.20 11.05 -4.07
C ARG A 54 7.55 11.91 -5.30
N MET A 55 6.60 12.17 -6.16
CA MET A 55 6.79 13.03 -7.34
C MET A 55 6.70 14.54 -6.99
N ASN A 56 6.21 14.89 -5.81
CA ASN A 56 6.10 16.28 -5.36
C ASN A 56 7.42 16.76 -4.72
N GLU A 57 7.62 18.07 -4.72
CA GLU A 57 8.64 18.74 -3.89
C GLU A 57 8.06 19.07 -2.50
N GLY A 58 8.97 19.32 -1.57
CA GLY A 58 8.61 19.77 -0.22
C GLY A 58 8.74 18.70 0.87
N ALA A 59 8.48 19.13 2.09
CA ALA A 59 8.59 18.27 3.25
C ALA A 59 7.47 17.22 3.26
N SER A 60 7.86 15.96 3.42
CA SER A 60 6.97 14.82 3.56
C SER A 60 7.59 13.85 4.57
N TYR A 61 6.83 12.78 4.92
CA TYR A 61 7.36 11.72 5.80
C TYR A 61 8.57 10.97 5.22
N ALA A 62 8.87 11.15 3.94
CA ALA A 62 10.10 10.65 3.33
C ALA A 62 10.51 11.52 2.13
N ALA A 63 11.80 11.45 1.76
CA ALA A 63 12.38 12.27 0.71
C ALA A 63 11.67 12.09 -0.66
N PRO A 64 11.47 13.16 -1.44
CA PRO A 64 10.96 13.06 -2.79
C PRO A 64 11.97 12.35 -3.71
N THR A 65 11.46 11.72 -4.77
CA THR A 65 12.30 11.29 -5.89
C THR A 65 12.88 12.53 -6.57
N LYS A 66 14.19 12.53 -6.82
CA LYS A 66 14.83 13.63 -7.53
C LYS A 66 14.61 13.47 -9.04
N ILE A 67 14.57 14.60 -9.72
CA ILE A 67 14.56 14.59 -11.20
C ILE A 67 15.82 13.89 -11.69
N GLY A 68 15.66 12.97 -12.65
CA GLY A 68 16.73 12.14 -13.21
C GLY A 68 17.06 10.87 -12.40
N GLU A 69 16.42 10.63 -11.24
CA GLU A 69 16.56 9.37 -10.49
C GLU A 69 15.41 8.40 -10.81
N PRO A 70 15.62 7.07 -10.65
CA PRO A 70 14.55 6.07 -10.80
C PRO A 70 13.37 6.39 -9.90
N MET A 71 12.15 6.30 -10.45
CA MET A 71 10.93 6.50 -9.69
C MET A 71 10.90 5.57 -8.49
N ALA A 72 10.57 6.10 -7.30
CA ALA A 72 10.54 5.32 -6.07
C ALA A 72 9.57 4.14 -6.17
N GLY A 73 9.98 2.97 -5.67
CA GLY A 73 9.16 1.76 -5.65
C GLY A 73 9.87 0.60 -4.98
N GLU A 74 9.09 -0.32 -4.43
CA GLU A 74 9.58 -1.59 -3.90
C GLU A 74 9.48 -2.65 -5.00
N THR A 75 10.49 -3.49 -5.09
CA THR A 75 10.58 -4.59 -6.04
C THR A 75 10.85 -5.89 -5.31
N VAL A 76 10.50 -6.99 -5.94
CA VAL A 76 10.95 -8.32 -5.51
C VAL A 76 11.56 -9.04 -6.70
N GLY A 77 12.67 -9.71 -6.46
CA GLY A 77 13.44 -10.35 -7.51
C GLY A 77 14.34 -11.47 -7.00
N VAL A 78 15.20 -11.94 -7.88
CA VAL A 78 16.14 -13.04 -7.63
C VAL A 78 17.56 -12.55 -7.84
N VAL A 79 18.46 -12.88 -6.94
CA VAL A 79 19.89 -12.62 -7.10
C VAL A 79 20.43 -13.48 -8.24
N VAL A 80 20.91 -12.85 -9.30
CA VAL A 80 21.45 -13.56 -10.51
C VAL A 80 22.96 -13.57 -10.54
N GLU A 81 23.64 -12.62 -9.89
CA GLU A 81 25.09 -12.61 -9.65
C GLU A 81 25.39 -12.11 -8.23
N SER A 82 26.48 -12.64 -7.63
CA SER A 82 26.85 -12.25 -6.26
C SER A 82 28.35 -12.32 -6.04
N ASN A 83 28.92 -11.21 -5.56
CA ASN A 83 30.23 -11.12 -4.93
C ASN A 83 30.11 -10.90 -3.40
N SER A 84 29.00 -11.34 -2.81
CA SER A 84 28.63 -11.19 -1.40
C SER A 84 28.85 -12.48 -0.61
N ASN A 85 29.12 -12.34 0.68
CA ASN A 85 29.09 -13.46 1.64
C ASN A 85 27.71 -13.65 2.29
N ILE A 86 26.78 -12.71 2.09
CA ILE A 86 25.45 -12.67 2.74
C ILE A 86 24.38 -13.22 1.78
N PHE A 87 24.44 -12.82 0.51
CA PHE A 87 23.47 -13.21 -0.51
C PHE A 87 24.12 -14.14 -1.53
N LYS A 88 23.38 -15.18 -1.96
CA LYS A 88 23.80 -16.15 -2.97
C LYS A 88 22.92 -16.02 -4.21
N VAL A 89 23.45 -16.46 -5.35
CA VAL A 89 22.65 -16.65 -6.58
C VAL A 89 21.48 -17.57 -6.28
N GLY A 90 20.29 -17.15 -6.69
CA GLY A 90 19.01 -17.82 -6.40
C GLY A 90 18.28 -17.27 -5.17
N ASP A 91 18.91 -16.49 -4.29
CA ASP A 91 18.21 -15.86 -3.17
C ASP A 91 17.12 -14.91 -3.69
N LYS A 92 15.94 -15.00 -3.10
CA LYS A 92 14.83 -14.06 -3.34
C LYS A 92 14.95 -12.87 -2.41
N VAL A 93 14.76 -11.67 -2.93
CA VAL A 93 14.95 -10.43 -2.16
C VAL A 93 13.89 -9.39 -2.50
N CYS A 94 13.43 -8.65 -1.48
CA CYS A 94 12.75 -7.38 -1.65
C CYS A 94 13.76 -6.25 -1.60
N ALA A 95 13.58 -5.23 -2.45
CA ALA A 95 14.45 -4.07 -2.52
C ALA A 95 13.65 -2.80 -2.79
N HIS A 96 13.79 -1.78 -1.93
CA HIS A 96 13.14 -0.48 -2.16
C HIS A 96 14.09 0.44 -2.95
N MET A 97 14.33 0.09 -4.23
CA MET A 97 15.33 0.72 -5.08
C MET A 97 14.79 1.27 -6.41
N GLY A 98 13.48 1.47 -6.48
CA GLY A 98 12.86 2.18 -7.59
C GLY A 98 12.48 1.31 -8.79
N TRP A 99 11.92 1.97 -9.80
CA TRP A 99 11.39 1.35 -11.00
C TRP A 99 12.50 0.99 -11.98
N GLN A 100 12.92 -0.27 -11.94
CA GLN A 100 13.99 -0.79 -12.79
C GLN A 100 13.92 -2.31 -12.94
N THR A 101 14.55 -2.83 -13.99
CA THR A 101 14.50 -4.26 -14.32
C THR A 101 15.64 -5.07 -13.70
N TYR A 102 16.77 -4.43 -13.42
CA TYR A 102 17.90 -5.00 -12.69
C TYR A 102 18.37 -4.04 -11.60
N ILE A 103 18.83 -4.57 -10.48
CA ILE A 103 19.33 -3.79 -9.35
C ILE A 103 20.74 -4.27 -9.00
N LYS A 104 21.73 -3.41 -9.26
CA LYS A 104 23.09 -3.60 -8.75
C LYS A 104 23.24 -2.83 -7.45
N THR A 105 23.63 -3.50 -6.37
CA THR A 105 23.73 -2.87 -5.04
C THR A 105 24.71 -3.58 -4.11
N LYS A 106 25.17 -2.88 -3.07
CA LYS A 106 25.96 -3.49 -1.98
C LYS A 106 25.06 -4.38 -1.13
N ASP A 107 25.61 -5.50 -0.67
CA ASP A 107 24.93 -6.47 0.21
C ASP A 107 24.56 -5.92 1.60
N THR A 108 25.17 -4.81 2.00
CA THR A 108 24.91 -4.08 3.25
C THR A 108 23.83 -3.01 3.11
N ASN A 109 23.20 -2.87 1.95
CA ASN A 109 22.16 -1.88 1.75
C ASN A 109 20.96 -2.17 2.66
N PRO A 110 20.56 -1.23 3.55
CA PRO A 110 19.57 -1.49 4.59
C PRO A 110 18.13 -1.67 4.04
N VAL A 111 17.90 -1.36 2.76
CA VAL A 111 16.60 -1.58 2.12
C VAL A 111 16.47 -2.95 1.46
N LEU A 112 17.49 -3.80 1.55
CA LEU A 112 17.43 -5.18 1.11
C LEU A 112 16.86 -6.07 2.21
N LEU A 113 15.81 -6.83 1.86
CA LEU A 113 15.21 -7.82 2.75
C LEU A 113 15.23 -9.17 2.05
N LYS A 114 15.86 -10.16 2.66
CA LYS A 114 15.82 -11.53 2.15
C LYS A 114 14.41 -12.09 2.34
N VAL A 115 13.83 -12.61 1.28
CA VAL A 115 12.53 -13.29 1.32
C VAL A 115 12.74 -14.68 1.91
N PRO A 116 11.99 -15.07 2.95
CA PRO A 116 12.06 -16.43 3.49
C PRO A 116 11.64 -17.48 2.44
N GLU A 117 12.16 -18.68 2.55
CA GLU A 117 11.63 -19.80 1.79
C GLU A 117 10.21 -20.12 2.31
N SER A 118 9.24 -20.08 1.42
CA SER A 118 7.85 -20.38 1.72
C SER A 118 7.11 -20.82 0.46
N SER A 119 5.90 -21.39 0.63
CA SER A 119 4.98 -21.72 -0.46
C SER A 119 4.25 -20.49 -1.01
N ILE A 120 4.35 -19.35 -0.33
CA ILE A 120 3.65 -18.11 -0.68
C ILE A 120 4.26 -17.53 -1.97
N PRO A 121 3.44 -17.13 -2.96
CA PRO A 121 3.92 -16.52 -4.19
C PRO A 121 4.80 -15.29 -3.94
N LEU A 122 5.86 -15.13 -4.73
CA LEU A 122 6.84 -14.06 -4.56
C LEU A 122 6.22 -12.65 -4.64
N SER A 123 5.19 -12.47 -5.47
CA SER A 123 4.45 -11.21 -5.63
C SER A 123 3.83 -10.69 -4.33
N THR A 124 3.37 -11.59 -3.45
CA THR A 124 2.71 -11.22 -2.19
C THR A 124 3.61 -10.45 -1.23
N TYR A 125 4.94 -10.57 -1.38
CA TYR A 125 5.91 -9.79 -0.62
C TYR A 125 5.94 -8.31 -0.98
N LEU A 126 5.26 -7.91 -2.07
CA LEU A 126 4.96 -6.51 -2.41
C LEU A 126 3.55 -6.05 -1.96
N GLY A 127 2.77 -6.96 -1.41
CA GLY A 127 1.38 -6.76 -1.01
C GLY A 127 1.10 -7.24 0.39
N THR A 128 0.37 -8.35 0.46
CA THR A 128 -0.27 -8.85 1.68
C THR A 128 0.72 -9.23 2.79
N VAL A 129 1.87 -9.81 2.49
CA VAL A 129 2.93 -10.08 3.49
C VAL A 129 4.06 -9.03 3.46
N GLY A 130 3.99 -8.07 2.54
CA GLY A 130 4.92 -6.97 2.38
C GLY A 130 4.50 -5.69 3.11
N MET A 131 4.89 -4.55 2.53
CA MET A 131 4.62 -3.23 3.12
C MET A 131 3.13 -2.97 3.36
N PRO A 132 2.20 -3.22 2.43
CA PRO A 132 0.77 -3.00 2.66
C PRO A 132 0.19 -3.86 3.79
N GLY A 133 0.54 -5.14 3.86
CA GLY A 133 0.10 -6.02 4.95
C GLY A 133 0.65 -5.60 6.31
N ARG A 134 1.94 -5.28 6.39
CA ARG A 134 2.55 -4.73 7.61
C ARG A 134 1.89 -3.41 8.02
N THR A 135 1.56 -2.54 7.06
CA THR A 135 0.82 -1.29 7.31
C THR A 135 -0.55 -1.56 7.92
N ALA A 136 -1.28 -2.53 7.38
CA ALA A 136 -2.56 -2.98 7.93
C ALA A 136 -2.40 -3.50 9.36
N TYR A 137 -1.44 -4.40 9.57
CA TYR A 137 -1.18 -5.03 10.86
C TYR A 137 -0.85 -4.01 11.96
N PHE A 138 0.13 -3.13 11.72
CA PHE A 138 0.55 -2.15 12.72
C PHE A 138 -0.47 -1.03 12.87
N GLY A 139 -1.05 -0.53 11.80
CA GLY A 139 -2.10 0.48 11.86
C GLY A 139 -3.29 0.03 12.69
N LEU A 140 -3.76 -1.20 12.49
CA LEU A 140 -4.86 -1.77 13.28
C LEU A 140 -4.43 -2.00 14.74
N ASN A 141 -3.33 -2.70 14.98
CA ASN A 141 -2.95 -3.14 16.32
C ASN A 141 -2.35 -2.03 17.21
N ARG A 142 -1.53 -1.13 16.63
CA ARG A 142 -0.80 -0.11 17.39
C ARG A 142 -1.54 1.23 17.48
N VAL A 143 -2.33 1.57 16.46
CA VAL A 143 -3.07 2.82 16.41
C VAL A 143 -4.57 2.58 16.65
N GLY A 144 -5.18 1.63 15.95
CA GLY A 144 -6.59 1.25 16.11
C GLY A 144 -6.90 0.63 17.47
N LYS A 145 -6.02 -0.24 17.96
CA LYS A 145 -6.16 -0.93 19.26
C LYS A 145 -7.53 -1.59 19.42
N PRO A 146 -7.87 -2.54 18.55
CA PRO A 146 -9.20 -3.12 18.46
C PRO A 146 -9.59 -3.89 19.74
N LYS A 147 -10.88 -3.87 20.06
CA LYS A 147 -11.48 -4.65 21.14
C LYS A 147 -12.64 -5.48 20.58
N ILE A 148 -12.83 -6.67 21.11
CA ILE A 148 -13.93 -7.55 20.74
C ILE A 148 -15.27 -6.80 20.82
N GLY A 149 -16.12 -6.97 19.80
CA GLY A 149 -17.44 -6.40 19.71
C GLY A 149 -17.50 -4.95 19.20
N GLU A 150 -16.35 -4.30 18.98
CA GLU A 150 -16.31 -2.96 18.37
C GLU A 150 -16.67 -2.99 16.88
N THR A 151 -17.15 -1.87 16.37
CA THR A 151 -17.40 -1.65 14.93
C THR A 151 -16.22 -0.95 14.29
N LEU A 152 -15.64 -1.57 13.26
CA LEU A 152 -14.59 -1.01 12.43
C LEU A 152 -15.13 -0.68 11.05
N VAL A 153 -14.87 0.54 10.57
CA VAL A 153 -15.02 0.91 9.17
C VAL A 153 -13.63 1.05 8.54
N VAL A 154 -13.44 0.49 7.35
CA VAL A 154 -12.21 0.67 6.56
C VAL A 154 -12.52 1.21 5.18
N SER A 155 -11.91 2.34 4.81
CA SER A 155 -12.00 2.89 3.45
C SER A 155 -11.00 2.20 2.52
N ALA A 156 -11.30 2.19 1.20
CA ALA A 156 -10.61 1.38 0.20
C ALA A 156 -10.50 -0.10 0.59
N ALA A 157 -11.62 -0.66 1.05
CA ALA A 157 -11.71 -2.01 1.64
C ALA A 157 -11.24 -3.14 0.70
N SER A 158 -11.37 -2.96 -0.61
CA SER A 158 -10.89 -3.92 -1.63
C SER A 158 -9.44 -3.70 -2.04
N GLY A 159 -8.73 -2.74 -1.44
CA GLY A 159 -7.33 -2.41 -1.75
C GLY A 159 -6.32 -3.22 -0.94
N ALA A 160 -5.03 -3.05 -1.26
CA ALA A 160 -3.95 -3.84 -0.67
C ALA A 160 -3.86 -3.78 0.86
N VAL A 161 -4.17 -2.63 1.47
CA VAL A 161 -4.19 -2.46 2.94
C VAL A 161 -5.56 -2.84 3.50
N GLY A 162 -6.65 -2.35 2.88
CA GLY A 162 -8.01 -2.50 3.40
C GLY A 162 -8.46 -3.95 3.53
N THR A 163 -8.09 -4.81 2.58
CA THR A 163 -8.38 -6.25 2.61
C THR A 163 -7.78 -6.95 3.82
N VAL A 164 -6.55 -6.59 4.18
CA VAL A 164 -5.86 -7.18 5.34
C VAL A 164 -6.41 -6.61 6.65
N VAL A 165 -6.65 -5.30 6.73
CA VAL A 165 -7.23 -4.66 7.92
C VAL A 165 -8.53 -5.32 8.33
N GLY A 166 -9.45 -5.49 7.37
CA GLY A 166 -10.77 -6.00 7.71
C GLY A 166 -10.76 -7.47 8.12
N GLN A 167 -9.97 -8.31 7.43
CA GLN A 167 -9.88 -9.73 7.80
C GLN A 167 -9.20 -9.92 9.16
N LEU A 168 -8.14 -9.17 9.47
CA LEU A 168 -7.57 -9.16 10.82
C LEU A 168 -8.58 -8.68 11.86
N ALA A 169 -9.34 -7.62 11.57
CA ALA A 169 -10.37 -7.15 12.48
C ALA A 169 -11.49 -8.19 12.70
N LYS A 170 -11.90 -8.91 11.65
CA LYS A 170 -12.84 -10.04 11.77
C LYS A 170 -12.29 -11.14 12.67
N SER A 171 -11.02 -11.52 12.51
CA SER A 171 -10.39 -12.55 13.36
C SER A 171 -10.30 -12.11 14.84
N TYR A 172 -10.30 -10.81 15.10
CA TYR A 172 -10.33 -10.24 16.46
C TYR A 172 -11.75 -10.06 17.03
N GLY A 173 -12.78 -10.48 16.29
CA GLY A 173 -14.18 -10.45 16.74
C GLY A 173 -14.85 -9.07 16.61
N LEU A 174 -14.42 -8.24 15.67
CA LEU A 174 -15.06 -6.97 15.38
C LEU A 174 -16.19 -7.13 14.35
N LYS A 175 -17.15 -6.21 14.37
CA LYS A 175 -18.03 -5.95 13.25
C LYS A 175 -17.28 -5.08 12.24
N VAL A 176 -17.16 -5.53 10.99
CA VAL A 176 -16.33 -4.88 9.97
C VAL A 176 -17.16 -4.43 8.78
N ILE A 177 -17.12 -3.14 8.50
CA ILE A 177 -17.79 -2.51 7.37
C ILE A 177 -16.74 -1.99 6.40
N GLY A 178 -16.80 -2.43 5.14
CA GLY A 178 -15.96 -1.92 4.07
C GLY A 178 -16.58 -0.72 3.37
N VAL A 179 -15.74 0.18 2.84
CA VAL A 179 -16.15 1.17 1.84
C VAL A 179 -15.31 0.92 0.59
N ALA A 180 -15.97 0.61 -0.54
CA ALA A 180 -15.31 0.32 -1.81
C ALA A 180 -16.07 0.96 -2.98
N GLY A 181 -15.52 0.94 -4.18
CA GLY A 181 -16.15 1.57 -5.34
C GLY A 181 -16.64 0.58 -6.37
N GLY A 182 -17.94 0.48 -6.49
CA GLY A 182 -18.65 -0.38 -7.44
C GLY A 182 -19.09 -1.73 -6.86
N PRO A 183 -20.14 -2.32 -7.41
CA PRO A 183 -20.80 -3.51 -6.87
C PRO A 183 -19.88 -4.74 -6.84
N GLU A 184 -19.01 -4.92 -7.84
CA GLU A 184 -18.07 -6.05 -7.89
C GLU A 184 -17.10 -6.04 -6.71
N LYS A 185 -16.53 -4.87 -6.39
CA LYS A 185 -15.61 -4.72 -5.24
C LYS A 185 -16.34 -4.90 -3.92
N CYS A 186 -17.57 -4.40 -3.82
CA CYS A 186 -18.38 -4.58 -2.60
C CYS A 186 -18.77 -6.04 -2.39
N SER A 187 -19.15 -6.77 -3.45
CA SER A 187 -19.42 -8.21 -3.38
C SER A 187 -18.18 -8.98 -2.91
N PHE A 188 -17.03 -8.74 -3.52
CA PHE A 188 -15.76 -9.35 -3.08
C PHE A 188 -15.48 -9.10 -1.59
N VAL A 189 -15.60 -7.86 -1.12
CA VAL A 189 -15.34 -7.49 0.27
C VAL A 189 -16.27 -8.21 1.22
N LYS A 190 -17.56 -8.33 0.87
CA LYS A 190 -18.56 -8.98 1.70
C LYS A 190 -18.47 -10.51 1.60
N ASP A 191 -18.46 -11.05 0.38
CA ASP A 191 -18.74 -12.46 0.12
C ASP A 191 -17.45 -13.31 0.19
N GLU A 192 -16.31 -12.75 -0.22
CA GLU A 192 -15.02 -13.46 -0.20
C GLU A 192 -14.15 -13.11 1.02
N LEU A 193 -14.14 -11.82 1.46
CA LEU A 193 -13.36 -11.41 2.63
C LEU A 193 -14.12 -11.53 3.96
N GLY A 194 -15.43 -11.84 3.93
CA GLY A 194 -16.25 -12.07 5.10
C GLY A 194 -16.57 -10.84 5.95
N PHE A 195 -16.55 -9.63 5.34
CA PHE A 195 -16.97 -8.43 6.05
C PHE A 195 -18.49 -8.46 6.28
N ASP A 196 -18.96 -7.83 7.35
CA ASP A 196 -20.38 -7.81 7.70
C ASP A 196 -21.21 -6.99 6.71
N ALA A 197 -20.62 -5.94 6.12
CA ALA A 197 -21.21 -5.18 5.03
C ALA A 197 -20.12 -4.47 4.20
N CYS A 198 -20.49 -4.04 2.99
CA CYS A 198 -19.68 -3.12 2.20
C CYS A 198 -20.58 -2.04 1.58
N VAL A 199 -20.18 -0.80 1.75
CA VAL A 199 -20.89 0.37 1.19
C VAL A 199 -20.19 0.82 -0.09
N ASP A 200 -20.96 0.93 -1.17
CA ASP A 200 -20.49 1.43 -2.46
C ASP A 200 -20.54 2.96 -2.48
N TYR A 201 -19.38 3.62 -2.36
CA TYR A 201 -19.33 5.08 -2.38
C TYR A 201 -19.72 5.70 -3.74
N LYS A 202 -19.80 4.89 -4.81
CA LYS A 202 -20.23 5.33 -6.16
C LYS A 202 -21.75 5.23 -6.37
N ALA A 203 -22.48 4.61 -5.46
CA ALA A 203 -23.94 4.41 -5.60
C ALA A 203 -24.75 5.70 -5.35
N GLY A 204 -24.14 6.75 -4.81
CA GLY A 204 -24.78 8.04 -4.58
C GLY A 204 -25.50 8.22 -3.24
N ASN A 205 -25.50 7.19 -2.38
CA ASN A 205 -26.19 7.20 -1.07
C ASN A 205 -25.25 6.97 0.11
N LEU A 206 -23.96 7.35 -0.01
CA LEU A 206 -22.89 7.00 0.92
C LEU A 206 -23.24 7.24 2.39
N GLU A 207 -23.78 8.41 2.75
CA GLU A 207 -24.12 8.76 4.14
C GLU A 207 -25.25 7.91 4.71
N VAL A 208 -26.27 7.64 3.89
CA VAL A 208 -27.44 6.82 4.28
C VAL A 208 -27.00 5.37 4.48
N ASP A 209 -26.29 4.80 3.51
CA ASP A 209 -25.85 3.41 3.52
C ASP A 209 -24.87 3.15 4.68
N LEU A 210 -23.96 4.11 4.96
CA LEU A 210 -23.06 4.03 6.12
C LEU A 210 -23.83 4.07 7.46
N LYS A 211 -24.85 4.92 7.57
CA LYS A 211 -25.67 4.98 8.77
C LYS A 211 -26.45 3.70 9.03
N GLU A 212 -26.97 3.08 7.98
CA GLU A 212 -27.65 1.79 8.05
C GLU A 212 -26.68 0.64 8.41
N ALA A 213 -25.47 0.63 7.82
CA ALA A 213 -24.47 -0.36 8.11
C ALA A 213 -23.90 -0.25 9.54
N CYS A 214 -23.87 0.97 10.10
CA CYS A 214 -23.29 1.29 11.40
C CYS A 214 -24.34 1.83 12.41
N PRO A 215 -25.43 1.08 12.75
CA PRO A 215 -26.51 1.56 13.58
C PRO A 215 -26.10 1.89 15.02
N TYR A 216 -24.97 1.39 15.48
CA TYR A 216 -24.40 1.65 16.82
C TYR A 216 -23.15 2.54 16.76
N GLY A 217 -22.91 3.21 15.62
CA GLY A 217 -21.75 4.05 15.39
C GLY A 217 -20.48 3.27 15.06
N VAL A 218 -19.36 3.99 15.05
CA VAL A 218 -18.05 3.50 14.59
C VAL A 218 -17.00 3.72 15.69
N ASP A 219 -16.34 2.66 16.11
CA ASP A 219 -15.31 2.69 17.14
C ASP A 219 -13.90 2.84 16.55
N ILE A 220 -13.68 2.27 15.37
CA ILE A 220 -12.43 2.41 14.63
C ILE A 220 -12.74 2.77 13.18
N TYR A 221 -12.16 3.86 12.69
CA TYR A 221 -12.14 4.19 11.27
C TYR A 221 -10.73 4.11 10.72
N PHE A 222 -10.45 3.08 9.94
CA PHE A 222 -9.15 2.94 9.27
C PHE A 222 -9.17 3.73 7.96
N GLU A 223 -8.46 4.85 7.96
CA GLU A 223 -8.53 5.87 6.92
C GLU A 223 -7.46 5.68 5.83
N ASN A 224 -7.91 5.46 4.58
CA ASN A 224 -7.05 5.33 3.40
C ASN A 224 -7.39 6.35 2.29
N VAL A 225 -8.56 7.01 2.34
CA VAL A 225 -9.15 7.71 1.18
C VAL A 225 -9.24 9.22 1.34
N GLY A 226 -9.71 9.71 2.49
CA GLY A 226 -9.96 11.13 2.68
C GLY A 226 -11.27 11.63 2.04
N GLY A 227 -11.41 12.94 1.96
CA GLY A 227 -12.47 13.62 1.22
C GLY A 227 -13.88 13.27 1.67
N GLU A 228 -14.75 12.92 0.73
CA GLU A 228 -16.16 12.61 0.95
C GLU A 228 -16.37 11.45 1.92
N VAL A 229 -15.54 10.40 1.81
CA VAL A 229 -15.63 9.20 2.65
C VAL A 229 -15.38 9.57 4.12
N THR A 230 -14.35 10.37 4.41
CA THR A 230 -14.10 10.86 5.77
C THR A 230 -15.25 11.69 6.30
N ARG A 231 -15.80 12.61 5.49
CA ARG A 231 -16.94 13.44 5.89
C ARG A 231 -18.18 12.62 6.21
N ALA A 232 -18.46 11.57 5.43
CA ALA A 232 -19.62 10.70 5.64
C ALA A 232 -19.49 9.83 6.91
N ILE A 233 -18.27 9.38 7.25
CA ILE A 233 -18.02 8.55 8.43
C ILE A 233 -17.90 9.38 9.71
N ALA A 234 -17.38 10.61 9.64
CA ALA A 234 -17.10 11.46 10.77
C ALA A 234 -18.27 11.61 11.77
N PRO A 235 -19.52 11.86 11.34
CA PRO A 235 -20.67 11.98 12.25
C PRO A 235 -21.08 10.66 12.94
N LEU A 236 -20.60 9.52 12.46
CA LEU A 236 -20.88 8.20 13.03
C LEU A 236 -19.86 7.74 14.07
N LEU A 237 -18.78 8.51 14.27
CA LEU A 237 -17.71 8.16 15.21
C LEU A 237 -18.18 8.21 16.67
N ASN A 238 -18.03 7.10 17.37
CA ASN A 238 -18.36 6.98 18.79
C ASN A 238 -17.42 7.81 19.67
N LYS A 239 -17.88 8.15 20.88
CA LYS A 239 -17.00 8.72 21.91
C LYS A 239 -15.86 7.75 22.21
N GLY A 240 -14.61 8.23 22.11
CA GLY A 240 -13.42 7.41 22.33
C GLY A 240 -12.98 6.59 21.11
N SER A 241 -13.58 6.85 19.94
CA SER A 241 -13.17 6.24 18.69
C SER A 241 -11.72 6.57 18.32
N ARG A 242 -11.13 5.70 17.51
CA ARG A 242 -9.73 5.80 17.04
C ARG A 242 -9.71 5.81 15.52
N VAL A 243 -8.90 6.72 14.95
CA VAL A 243 -8.75 6.84 13.50
C VAL A 243 -7.28 6.70 13.11
N PRO A 244 -6.81 5.47 12.82
CA PRO A 244 -5.53 5.29 12.13
C PRO A 244 -5.61 5.92 10.74
N ILE A 245 -4.83 6.98 10.49
CA ILE A 245 -4.74 7.62 9.18
C ILE A 245 -3.54 7.02 8.46
N CYS A 246 -3.80 6.08 7.54
CA CYS A 246 -2.81 5.44 6.70
C CYS A 246 -2.47 6.30 5.47
N GLY A 247 -3.50 6.95 4.91
CA GLY A 247 -3.38 7.79 3.74
C GLY A 247 -4.71 8.46 3.40
N PHE A 248 -4.70 9.28 2.36
CA PHE A 248 -5.88 9.96 1.84
C PHE A 248 -5.77 10.14 0.32
N ILE A 249 -5.80 9.00 -0.38
CA ILE A 249 -5.51 8.87 -1.81
C ILE A 249 -6.35 9.80 -2.70
N SER A 250 -7.58 10.15 -2.29
CA SER A 250 -8.44 11.07 -3.05
C SER A 250 -7.84 12.46 -3.25
N GLN A 251 -6.84 12.82 -2.43
CA GLN A 251 -6.20 14.14 -2.44
C GLN A 251 -4.80 14.13 -3.05
N TYR A 252 -4.24 12.97 -3.39
CA TYR A 252 -2.86 12.89 -3.88
C TYR A 252 -2.62 13.58 -5.20
N ASN A 253 -3.66 13.73 -6.04
CA ASN A 253 -3.62 14.46 -7.30
C ASN A 253 -4.04 15.95 -7.17
N ALA A 254 -4.28 16.45 -5.96
CA ALA A 254 -4.55 17.87 -5.77
C ALA A 254 -3.33 18.71 -6.22
N LYS A 255 -3.59 19.85 -6.85
CA LYS A 255 -2.53 20.79 -7.24
C LYS A 255 -1.80 21.35 -6.02
N ASP A 256 -2.57 21.67 -5.00
CA ASP A 256 -2.08 22.01 -3.66
C ASP A 256 -2.86 21.22 -2.60
N ILE A 257 -2.17 20.35 -1.89
CA ILE A 257 -2.77 19.55 -0.82
C ILE A 257 -3.20 20.41 0.36
N PHE A 258 -2.58 21.57 0.57
CA PHE A 258 -2.91 22.48 1.66
C PHE A 258 -4.21 23.28 1.40
N GLU A 259 -4.66 23.35 0.15
CA GLU A 259 -5.96 23.92 -0.22
C GLU A 259 -7.11 22.91 -0.11
N THR A 260 -6.81 21.63 0.17
CA THR A 260 -7.83 20.60 0.32
C THR A 260 -8.14 20.34 1.81
N GLU A 261 -9.42 20.06 2.13
CA GLU A 261 -9.80 19.66 3.49
C GLU A 261 -9.31 18.22 3.77
N THR A 262 -8.28 18.11 4.57
CA THR A 262 -7.68 16.81 4.94
C THR A 262 -8.53 16.05 5.97
N PRO A 263 -8.32 14.73 6.17
CA PRO A 263 -8.95 14.00 7.28
C PRO A 263 -8.71 14.65 8.65
N PHE A 264 -7.54 15.26 8.87
CA PHE A 264 -7.24 15.99 10.11
C PHE A 264 -8.16 17.20 10.30
N ASP A 265 -8.46 17.91 9.21
CA ASP A 265 -9.32 19.09 9.23
C ASP A 265 -10.78 18.73 9.54
N VAL A 266 -11.25 17.59 9.06
CA VAL A 266 -12.58 17.05 9.37
C VAL A 266 -12.64 16.62 10.83
N LEU A 267 -11.71 15.75 11.25
CA LEU A 267 -11.73 15.09 12.56
C LEU A 267 -11.51 16.08 13.72
N LYS A 268 -10.70 17.13 13.53
CA LYS A 268 -10.48 18.16 14.58
C LYS A 268 -11.71 18.97 14.94
N LYS A 269 -12.72 19.03 14.04
CA LYS A 269 -13.97 19.78 14.24
C LYS A 269 -15.00 19.02 15.10
N LEU A 270 -14.79 17.70 15.29
CA LEU A 270 -15.75 16.85 16.01
C LEU A 270 -15.70 17.07 17.51
N ASN A 271 -16.88 16.95 18.17
CA ASN A 271 -17.02 16.98 19.62
C ASN A 271 -17.97 15.86 20.08
N PRO A 272 -17.49 14.81 20.79
CA PRO A 272 -16.10 14.65 21.23
C PRO A 272 -15.15 14.36 20.09
N LYS A 273 -13.92 14.87 20.19
CA LYS A 273 -12.88 14.65 19.20
C LYS A 273 -12.36 13.20 19.28
N PRO A 274 -12.28 12.45 18.16
CA PRO A 274 -11.68 11.13 18.14
C PRO A 274 -10.16 11.19 18.34
N SER A 275 -9.58 10.11 18.86
CA SER A 275 -8.13 9.92 18.80
C SER A 275 -7.75 9.62 17.37
N HIS A 276 -6.91 10.44 16.73
CA HIS A 276 -6.48 10.22 15.37
C HIS A 276 -5.00 10.53 15.21
N ARG A 277 -4.36 9.75 14.35
CA ARG A 277 -2.95 9.97 14.04
C ARG A 277 -2.59 9.37 12.67
N PHE A 278 -1.78 10.10 11.92
CA PHE A 278 -1.04 9.55 10.80
C PHE A 278 0.10 8.65 11.30
N PHE A 279 0.37 7.57 10.61
CA PHE A 279 1.44 6.64 10.94
C PHE A 279 2.16 6.18 9.68
N VAL A 280 3.41 5.77 9.85
CA VAL A 280 4.22 5.16 8.79
C VAL A 280 4.69 3.80 9.29
N VAL A 281 4.59 2.79 8.44
CA VAL A 281 4.94 1.39 8.81
C VAL A 281 6.40 1.24 9.28
N THR A 282 7.29 2.13 8.86
CA THR A 282 8.69 2.15 9.29
C THR A 282 8.90 2.47 10.77
N GLU A 283 7.88 3.02 11.46
CA GLU A 283 7.92 3.22 12.91
C GLU A 283 8.13 1.90 13.68
N TRP A 284 7.75 0.78 13.08
CA TRP A 284 7.85 -0.57 13.66
C TRP A 284 8.78 -1.48 12.86
N ALA A 285 9.80 -0.93 12.22
CA ALA A 285 10.71 -1.70 11.36
C ALA A 285 11.32 -2.92 12.08
N ASN A 286 11.60 -2.80 13.37
CA ASN A 286 12.15 -3.89 14.19
C ASN A 286 11.18 -5.08 14.39
N GLU A 287 9.89 -4.88 14.14
CA GLU A 287 8.85 -5.88 14.31
C GLU A 287 8.30 -6.41 12.96
N TRP A 288 8.85 -6.00 11.82
CA TRP A 288 8.32 -6.37 10.50
C TRP A 288 8.27 -7.89 10.28
N ASN A 289 9.29 -8.61 10.70
CA ASN A 289 9.32 -10.07 10.56
C ASN A 289 8.13 -10.71 11.28
N LYS A 290 7.80 -10.23 12.50
CA LYS A 290 6.65 -10.72 13.25
C LYS A 290 5.34 -10.54 12.46
N ALA A 291 5.10 -9.35 11.92
CA ALA A 291 3.89 -9.07 11.13
C ALA A 291 3.84 -9.93 9.86
N THR A 292 4.98 -10.06 9.14
CA THR A 292 5.10 -10.92 7.97
C THR A 292 4.78 -12.38 8.31
N ASP A 293 5.37 -12.92 9.39
CA ASP A 293 5.18 -14.32 9.79
C ASP A 293 3.73 -14.61 10.20
N GLU A 294 3.09 -13.69 10.95
CA GLU A 294 1.69 -13.86 11.35
C GLU A 294 0.74 -13.83 10.15
N ILE A 295 0.93 -12.88 9.22
CA ILE A 295 0.10 -12.80 8.01
C ILE A 295 0.37 -13.98 7.08
N SER A 296 1.63 -14.41 6.95
CA SER A 296 2.00 -15.58 6.13
C SER A 296 1.27 -16.85 6.60
N LYS A 297 1.22 -17.08 7.90
CA LYS A 297 0.48 -18.22 8.49
C LYS A 297 -1.00 -18.18 8.17
N LEU A 298 -1.63 -16.99 8.19
CA LEU A 298 -3.04 -16.85 7.83
C LEU A 298 -3.29 -17.14 6.34
N ILE A 299 -2.35 -16.80 5.46
CA ILE A 299 -2.44 -17.16 4.04
C ILE A 299 -2.27 -18.67 3.86
N GLU A 300 -1.27 -19.28 4.50
CA GLU A 300 -0.98 -20.71 4.40
C GLU A 300 -2.11 -21.59 4.96
N SER A 301 -2.84 -21.11 5.98
CA SER A 301 -4.04 -21.77 6.53
C SER A 301 -5.33 -21.46 5.76
N ASN A 302 -5.30 -20.60 4.74
CA ASN A 302 -6.45 -20.08 4.01
C ASN A 302 -7.43 -19.25 4.89
N ASP A 303 -6.95 -18.70 6.01
CA ASP A 303 -7.71 -17.81 6.88
C ASP A 303 -7.64 -16.34 6.44
N LEU A 304 -6.78 -16.03 5.45
CA LEU A 304 -6.67 -14.72 4.84
C LEU A 304 -6.63 -14.84 3.31
N VAL A 305 -7.61 -14.21 2.68
CA VAL A 305 -7.74 -14.12 1.22
C VAL A 305 -7.11 -12.82 0.73
N TYR A 306 -6.40 -12.86 -0.39
CA TYR A 306 -5.84 -11.68 -1.03
C TYR A 306 -6.10 -11.68 -2.54
N ARG A 307 -6.05 -10.52 -3.13
CA ARG A 307 -6.20 -10.33 -4.58
C ARG A 307 -5.13 -9.40 -5.12
N GLU A 308 -4.56 -9.77 -6.24
CA GLU A 308 -3.55 -9.00 -6.96
C GLU A 308 -4.04 -8.69 -8.37
N THR A 309 -3.83 -7.46 -8.82
CA THR A 309 -3.92 -7.08 -10.23
C THR A 309 -2.51 -7.10 -10.78
N ILE A 310 -2.17 -8.15 -11.52
CA ILE A 310 -0.85 -8.31 -12.13
C ILE A 310 -0.92 -7.83 -13.58
N THR A 311 -0.19 -6.77 -13.89
CA THR A 311 -0.03 -6.24 -15.25
C THR A 311 1.35 -6.64 -15.77
N LYS A 312 1.41 -7.28 -16.94
CA LYS A 312 2.66 -7.72 -17.56
C LYS A 312 3.32 -6.59 -18.34
N GLY A 313 4.64 -6.58 -18.29
CA GLY A 313 5.48 -5.65 -19.01
C GLY A 313 5.78 -4.38 -18.24
N PHE A 314 7.08 -4.09 -18.09
CA PHE A 314 7.60 -2.94 -17.35
C PHE A 314 7.11 -1.59 -17.89
N GLU A 315 6.87 -1.51 -19.20
CA GLU A 315 6.35 -0.34 -19.91
C GLU A 315 4.97 0.11 -19.40
N ASN A 316 4.23 -0.76 -18.76
CA ASN A 316 2.90 -0.46 -18.21
C ASN A 316 2.92 0.18 -16.80
N ALA A 317 4.09 0.33 -16.17
CA ALA A 317 4.19 0.88 -14.82
C ALA A 317 3.59 2.29 -14.66
N PRO A 318 3.81 3.25 -15.59
CA PRO A 318 3.17 4.58 -15.54
C PRO A 318 1.63 4.50 -15.57
N GLN A 319 1.06 3.68 -16.47
CA GLN A 319 -0.39 3.53 -16.57
C GLN A 319 -0.96 2.84 -15.33
N ALA A 320 -0.27 1.82 -14.81
CA ALA A 320 -0.69 1.14 -13.59
C ALA A 320 -0.75 2.08 -12.37
N LEU A 321 0.17 3.06 -12.27
CA LEU A 321 0.09 4.09 -11.25
C LEU A 321 -1.16 4.97 -11.41
N ARG A 322 -1.49 5.41 -12.63
CA ARG A 322 -2.71 6.16 -12.91
C ARG A 322 -3.96 5.35 -12.56
N ASP A 323 -3.96 4.05 -12.84
CA ASP A 323 -5.07 3.15 -12.54
C ASP A 323 -5.27 2.98 -11.02
N VAL A 324 -4.18 2.89 -10.24
CA VAL A 324 -4.24 2.91 -8.77
C VAL A 324 -4.82 4.23 -8.26
N LEU A 325 -4.34 5.37 -8.77
CA LEU A 325 -4.79 6.70 -8.35
C LEU A 325 -6.25 7.00 -8.71
N THR A 326 -6.82 6.27 -9.67
CA THR A 326 -8.24 6.37 -10.07
C THR A 326 -9.10 5.22 -9.55
N GLY A 327 -8.49 4.30 -8.79
CA GLY A 327 -9.21 3.15 -8.22
C GLY A 327 -9.71 2.14 -9.25
N LYS A 328 -9.04 2.00 -10.40
CA LYS A 328 -9.36 0.98 -11.41
C LYS A 328 -8.80 -0.39 -11.06
N ASN A 329 -7.67 -0.45 -10.33
CA ASN A 329 -7.10 -1.71 -9.87
C ASN A 329 -8.03 -2.44 -8.90
N PHE A 330 -7.84 -3.74 -8.77
CA PHE A 330 -8.54 -4.57 -7.80
C PHE A 330 -7.52 -5.32 -6.93
N GLY A 331 -7.55 -5.10 -5.61
CA GLY A 331 -6.52 -5.59 -4.71
C GLY A 331 -5.19 -4.84 -4.87
N LYS A 332 -4.08 -5.56 -4.73
CA LYS A 332 -2.73 -5.00 -4.91
C LYS A 332 -2.36 -4.91 -6.39
N GLN A 333 -1.92 -3.75 -6.84
CA GLN A 333 -1.39 -3.56 -8.19
C GLN A 333 0.10 -3.90 -8.25
N ILE A 334 0.48 -4.75 -9.19
CA ILE A 334 1.84 -5.25 -9.39
C ILE A 334 2.15 -5.26 -10.90
N ILE A 335 3.40 -4.94 -11.25
CA ILE A 335 3.94 -5.17 -12.60
C ILE A 335 4.78 -6.44 -12.56
N GLU A 336 4.49 -7.37 -13.46
CA GLU A 336 5.35 -8.52 -13.76
C GLU A 336 6.32 -8.10 -14.87
N ILE A 337 7.62 -8.24 -14.64
CA ILE A 337 8.71 -7.83 -15.54
C ILE A 337 9.24 -9.02 -16.31
#